data_a36ddd12f540ad64af26e1f5a54bedf0
#
_entry.id   a36ddd12f540ad64af26e1f5a54bedf0
#
_cell.length_a   1.000
_cell.length_b   1.000
_cell.length_c   1.000
_cell.angle_alpha   90.00
_cell.angle_beta   90.00
_cell.angle_gamma   90.00
#
_symmetry.space_group_name_H-M   'P 1'
#
loop_
_entity.id
_entity.type
_entity.pdbx_description
1 polymer ?
#
loop_
_entity_poly.entity_id
_entity_poly.type
_entity_poly.pdbx_seq_one_letter_code
_entity_poly.pdbx_strand_id
1 'polypeptide(L)'
;MIQLQTPISYLKGVGPARGELLGSELGIYTCADLANLFPNRYIDRSRFYKIAELNDNALEVQLVGRVTSLKTVAQKRGSRLVAQFADETGIMELVWFRGTKWIRDTIKLNTPYVIFGRVNRFKGIYSMPHPEMELVADFKKSLRGSLQPVYPSTEKLANKGVTNRVVQKLMVQLFEETKGRFKETLSPGFRKQYRLVTKDEAMFNIHFPQNQELLKSARFRLKFEELFFIQLQLVVKKRTRQLKIKGYVFEQVGANFNRFYREFLPFDLTGAQKKVLKEIRKDFSTGAQMNRLLQGDVGSGKTIVAVLA
;
A
#
# COMPACT_ATOMS: atom_id res chain seq x y z
N MET A 1 -5.69 -27.95 2.89
CA MET A 1 -5.79 -26.56 3.34
C MET A 1 -4.44 -25.88 3.12
N ILE A 2 -4.40 -24.78 2.39
CA ILE A 2 -3.19 -24.02 2.14
C ILE A 2 -2.77 -23.27 3.41
N GLN A 3 -1.48 -23.35 3.75
CA GLN A 3 -0.86 -22.57 4.82
C GLN A 3 -0.16 -21.35 4.19
N LEU A 4 0.10 -20.32 4.98
CA LEU A 4 0.82 -19.12 4.49
C LEU A 4 2.24 -19.46 3.98
N GLN A 5 2.87 -20.49 4.50
CA GLN A 5 4.21 -20.94 4.07
C GLN A 5 4.17 -21.84 2.82
N THR A 6 2.99 -22.23 2.35
CA THR A 6 2.85 -23.05 1.14
C THR A 6 3.40 -22.28 -0.07
N PRO A 7 4.20 -22.94 -0.95
CA PRO A 7 4.67 -22.32 -2.17
C PRO A 7 3.51 -21.80 -3.03
N ILE A 8 3.69 -20.63 -3.64
CA ILE A 8 2.62 -19.92 -4.38
C ILE A 8 2.08 -20.72 -5.56
N SER A 9 2.88 -21.60 -6.15
CA SER A 9 2.49 -22.47 -7.27
C SER A 9 1.35 -23.45 -6.95
N TYR A 10 1.12 -23.73 -5.66
CA TYR A 10 0.00 -24.58 -5.20
C TYR A 10 -1.31 -23.81 -5.04
N LEU A 11 -1.28 -22.48 -5.04
CA LEU A 11 -2.51 -21.69 -5.01
C LEU A 11 -3.28 -21.89 -6.31
N LYS A 12 -4.57 -22.20 -6.19
CA LYS A 12 -5.45 -22.42 -7.35
C LYS A 12 -5.41 -21.20 -8.28
N GLY A 13 -5.07 -21.44 -9.55
CA GLY A 13 -4.96 -20.39 -10.55
C GLY A 13 -3.55 -19.85 -10.78
N VAL A 14 -2.53 -20.30 -10.03
CA VAL A 14 -1.13 -19.92 -10.24
C VAL A 14 -0.41 -20.94 -11.11
N GLY A 15 -0.21 -22.16 -10.64
CA GLY A 15 0.59 -23.18 -11.34
C GLY A 15 2.08 -22.84 -11.43
N PRO A 16 2.94 -23.78 -11.93
CA PRO A 16 4.39 -23.62 -11.90
C PRO A 16 4.92 -22.41 -12.68
N ALA A 17 4.51 -22.25 -13.94
CA ALA A 17 5.02 -21.18 -14.81
C ALA A 17 4.66 -19.76 -14.32
N ARG A 18 3.44 -19.60 -13.77
CA ARG A 18 3.01 -18.31 -13.21
C ARG A 18 3.67 -18.07 -11.86
N GLY A 19 3.89 -19.14 -11.05
CA GLY A 19 4.61 -19.07 -9.78
C GLY A 19 6.06 -18.61 -9.98
N GLU A 20 6.78 -19.17 -10.95
CA GLU A 20 8.13 -18.74 -11.31
C GLU A 20 8.18 -17.27 -11.74
N LEU A 21 7.21 -16.84 -12.55
CA LEU A 21 7.09 -15.47 -12.99
C LEU A 21 6.82 -14.50 -11.83
N LEU A 22 5.94 -14.85 -10.91
CA LEU A 22 5.66 -14.05 -9.69
C LEU A 22 6.89 -13.96 -8.78
N GLY A 23 7.64 -15.07 -8.64
CA GLY A 23 8.89 -15.10 -7.89
C GLY A 23 9.96 -14.19 -8.49
N SER A 24 10.20 -14.30 -9.80
CA SER A 24 11.25 -13.53 -10.48
C SER A 24 10.95 -12.03 -10.58
N GLU A 25 9.68 -11.64 -10.74
CA GLU A 25 9.28 -10.25 -10.98
C GLU A 25 8.90 -9.49 -9.71
N LEU A 26 8.31 -10.16 -8.71
CA LEU A 26 7.79 -9.52 -7.50
C LEU A 26 8.34 -10.13 -6.20
N GLY A 27 9.20 -11.14 -6.27
CA GLY A 27 9.71 -11.84 -5.08
C GLY A 27 8.65 -12.67 -4.35
N ILE A 28 7.60 -13.10 -5.04
CA ILE A 28 6.48 -13.84 -4.44
C ILE A 28 6.70 -15.34 -4.65
N TYR A 29 7.19 -16.00 -3.63
CA TYR A 29 7.46 -17.45 -3.62
C TYR A 29 6.45 -18.26 -2.82
N THR A 30 5.82 -17.63 -1.80
CA THR A 30 4.87 -18.26 -0.88
C THR A 30 3.53 -17.54 -0.88
N CYS A 31 2.52 -18.18 -0.30
CA CYS A 31 1.23 -17.57 -0.03
C CYS A 31 1.34 -16.37 0.93
N ALA A 32 2.30 -16.40 1.88
CA ALA A 32 2.60 -15.26 2.75
C ALA A 32 3.12 -14.06 1.97
N ASP A 33 4.00 -14.27 0.98
CA ASP A 33 4.52 -13.18 0.15
C ASP A 33 3.40 -12.53 -0.65
N LEU A 34 2.48 -13.33 -1.21
CA LEU A 34 1.30 -12.81 -1.90
C LEU A 34 0.41 -12.01 -0.96
N ALA A 35 0.13 -12.50 0.26
CA ALA A 35 -0.65 -11.76 1.25
C ALA A 35 0.00 -10.44 1.65
N ASN A 36 1.32 -10.33 1.61
CA ASN A 36 2.07 -9.10 1.90
C ASN A 36 2.31 -8.22 0.67
N LEU A 37 1.82 -8.59 -0.51
CA LEU A 37 1.81 -7.72 -1.68
C LEU A 37 0.74 -6.64 -1.51
N PHE A 38 1.08 -5.57 -0.81
CA PHE A 38 0.13 -4.50 -0.54
C PHE A 38 -0.15 -3.64 -1.78
N PRO A 39 -1.42 -3.16 -1.95
CA PRO A 39 -1.78 -2.28 -3.05
C PRO A 39 -1.05 -0.93 -2.98
N ASN A 40 -0.56 -0.45 -4.13
CA ASN A 40 0.05 0.88 -4.26
C ASN A 40 -0.99 2.00 -4.11
N ARG A 41 -2.17 1.79 -4.68
CA ARG A 41 -3.29 2.74 -4.66
C ARG A 41 -4.62 2.01 -4.71
N TYR A 42 -5.70 2.76 -4.53
CA TYR A 42 -7.07 2.25 -4.64
C TYR A 42 -7.84 3.14 -5.61
N ILE A 43 -8.66 2.50 -6.43
CA ILE A 43 -9.61 3.18 -7.30
C ILE A 43 -10.95 3.19 -6.56
N ASP A 44 -11.49 4.38 -6.34
CA ASP A 44 -12.80 4.52 -5.71
C ASP A 44 -13.88 4.21 -6.75
N ARG A 45 -14.63 3.15 -6.51
CA ARG A 45 -15.78 2.70 -7.31
C ARG A 45 -17.08 2.77 -6.50
N SER A 46 -17.15 3.60 -5.49
CA SER A 46 -18.35 3.78 -4.68
C SER A 46 -19.44 4.54 -5.42
N ARG A 47 -19.03 5.42 -6.36
CA ARG A 47 -19.96 6.27 -7.10
C ARG A 47 -20.27 5.69 -8.48
N PHE A 48 -21.57 5.57 -8.76
CA PHE A 48 -22.09 5.37 -10.09
C PHE A 48 -22.51 6.70 -10.68
N TYR A 49 -21.97 7.01 -11.86
CA TYR A 49 -22.33 8.20 -12.60
C TYR A 49 -23.45 7.91 -13.58
N LYS A 50 -24.20 8.93 -13.95
CA LYS A 50 -25.10 8.91 -15.10
C LYS A 50 -24.41 9.51 -16.31
N ILE A 51 -24.84 9.11 -17.52
CA ILE A 51 -24.23 9.65 -18.76
C ILE A 51 -24.38 11.16 -18.83
N ALA A 52 -25.50 11.73 -18.37
CA ALA A 52 -25.72 13.17 -18.31
C ALA A 52 -24.79 13.91 -17.31
N GLU A 53 -24.22 13.23 -16.32
CA GLU A 53 -23.30 13.80 -15.35
C GLU A 53 -21.85 13.84 -15.86
N LEU A 54 -21.57 13.22 -17.00
CA LEU A 54 -20.22 13.17 -17.57
C LEU A 54 -19.79 14.57 -18.02
N ASN A 55 -18.55 14.90 -17.69
CA ASN A 55 -17.90 16.13 -18.12
C ASN A 55 -16.51 15.83 -18.69
N ASP A 56 -15.89 16.82 -19.31
CA ASP A 56 -14.60 16.65 -20.00
C ASP A 56 -13.43 16.36 -19.03
N ASN A 57 -13.65 16.54 -17.71
CA ASN A 57 -12.67 16.28 -16.66
C ASN A 57 -12.82 14.88 -16.00
N ALA A 58 -13.77 14.05 -16.45
CA ALA A 58 -13.97 12.72 -15.89
C ALA A 58 -12.84 11.78 -16.31
N LEU A 59 -11.90 11.52 -15.39
CA LEU A 59 -10.72 10.67 -15.67
C LEU A 59 -11.10 9.18 -15.80
N GLU A 60 -11.80 8.64 -14.81
CA GLU A 60 -12.28 7.25 -14.78
C GLU A 60 -13.64 7.22 -14.07
N VAL A 61 -14.63 6.62 -14.69
CA VAL A 61 -16.01 6.61 -14.18
C VAL A 61 -16.60 5.21 -14.23
N GLN A 62 -17.56 4.96 -13.33
CA GLN A 62 -18.37 3.76 -13.31
C GLN A 62 -19.81 4.12 -13.65
N LEU A 63 -20.40 3.40 -14.61
CA LEU A 63 -21.77 3.61 -15.06
C LEU A 63 -22.54 2.28 -15.07
N VAL A 64 -23.85 2.40 -14.95
CA VAL A 64 -24.78 1.26 -15.14
C VAL A 64 -25.68 1.58 -16.30
N GLY A 65 -25.78 0.67 -17.26
CA GLY A 65 -26.63 0.83 -18.44
C GLY A 65 -26.71 -0.45 -19.25
N ARG A 66 -27.18 -0.34 -20.48
CA ARG A 66 -27.37 -1.47 -21.40
C ARG A 66 -26.69 -1.22 -22.72
N VAL A 67 -26.15 -2.25 -23.34
CA VAL A 67 -25.68 -2.21 -24.72
C VAL A 67 -26.89 -2.36 -25.64
N THR A 68 -27.22 -1.35 -26.40
CA THR A 68 -28.39 -1.29 -27.30
C THR A 68 -28.06 -1.73 -28.71
N SER A 69 -26.84 -1.45 -29.19
CA SER A 69 -26.40 -1.88 -30.51
C SER A 69 -24.90 -2.16 -30.55
N LEU A 70 -24.48 -2.98 -31.52
CA LEU A 70 -23.08 -3.37 -31.70
C LEU A 70 -22.74 -3.34 -33.19
N LYS A 71 -21.74 -2.55 -33.58
CA LYS A 71 -21.33 -2.36 -34.98
C LYS A 71 -19.83 -2.49 -35.15
N THR A 72 -19.41 -3.12 -36.23
CA THR A 72 -18.00 -3.07 -36.65
C THR A 72 -17.82 -1.94 -37.66
N VAL A 73 -16.89 -1.06 -37.33
CA VAL A 73 -16.54 0.09 -38.18
C VAL A 73 -15.17 -0.16 -38.80
N ALA A 74 -15.10 -0.16 -40.13
CA ALA A 74 -13.84 -0.28 -40.85
C ALA A 74 -13.00 0.99 -40.65
N GLN A 75 -11.68 0.83 -40.56
CA GLN A 75 -10.69 1.90 -40.50
C GLN A 75 -9.63 1.68 -41.59
N LYS A 76 -8.82 2.73 -41.89
CA LYS A 76 -7.72 2.65 -42.87
C LYS A 76 -6.73 1.49 -42.59
N ARG A 77 -6.57 1.11 -41.34
CA ARG A 77 -5.78 -0.07 -40.93
C ARG A 77 -6.57 -0.89 -39.90
N GLY A 78 -7.37 -1.87 -40.38
CA GLY A 78 -8.15 -2.76 -39.54
C GLY A 78 -9.59 -2.34 -39.29
N SER A 79 -10.20 -2.85 -38.23
CA SER A 79 -11.56 -2.53 -37.81
C SER A 79 -11.65 -2.32 -36.31
N ARG A 80 -12.59 -1.47 -35.88
CA ARG A 80 -12.93 -1.28 -34.48
C ARG A 80 -14.35 -1.77 -34.22
N LEU A 81 -14.59 -2.31 -33.04
CA LEU A 81 -15.94 -2.62 -32.56
C LEU A 81 -16.46 -1.42 -31.78
N VAL A 82 -17.65 -0.98 -32.09
CA VAL A 82 -18.34 0.13 -31.41
C VAL A 82 -19.68 -0.37 -30.93
N ALA A 83 -19.96 -0.17 -29.64
CA ALA A 83 -21.26 -0.44 -29.04
C ALA A 83 -21.90 0.88 -28.59
N GLN A 84 -23.21 1.01 -28.80
CA GLN A 84 -24.00 2.02 -28.12
C GLN A 84 -24.37 1.54 -26.73
N PHE A 85 -24.05 2.33 -25.73
CA PHE A 85 -24.37 2.09 -24.33
C PHE A 85 -25.28 3.20 -23.83
N ALA A 86 -26.41 2.82 -23.27
CA ALA A 86 -27.44 3.75 -22.83
C ALA A 86 -27.82 3.51 -21.37
N ASP A 87 -28.05 4.60 -20.66
CA ASP A 87 -28.81 4.65 -19.41
C ASP A 87 -30.09 5.48 -19.60
N GLU A 88 -30.79 5.79 -18.52
CA GLU A 88 -32.01 6.62 -18.57
C GLU A 88 -31.74 8.10 -18.92
N THR A 89 -30.49 8.55 -18.92
CA THR A 89 -30.10 9.97 -19.07
C THR A 89 -29.41 10.27 -20.39
N GLY A 90 -28.91 9.26 -21.10
CA GLY A 90 -28.20 9.50 -22.35
C GLY A 90 -27.64 8.24 -23.01
N ILE A 91 -26.85 8.48 -24.06
CA ILE A 91 -26.18 7.45 -24.84
C ILE A 91 -24.70 7.83 -24.98
N MET A 92 -23.83 6.82 -24.91
CA MET A 92 -22.40 6.94 -25.18
C MET A 92 -21.87 5.76 -25.98
N GLU A 93 -20.64 5.87 -26.50
CA GLU A 93 -20.00 4.79 -27.25
C GLU A 93 -18.99 4.02 -26.39
N LEU A 94 -19.00 2.69 -26.51
CA LEU A 94 -17.93 1.82 -26.03
C LEU A 94 -17.12 1.36 -27.25
N VAL A 95 -15.78 1.46 -27.17
CA VAL A 95 -14.94 1.26 -28.35
C VAL A 95 -13.82 0.26 -28.05
N TRP A 96 -13.65 -0.74 -28.93
CA TRP A 96 -12.55 -1.70 -28.85
C TRP A 96 -11.76 -1.74 -30.15
N PHE A 97 -10.45 -1.67 -30.04
CA PHE A 97 -9.50 -1.73 -31.16
C PHE A 97 -8.83 -3.11 -31.28
N ARG A 98 -8.94 -3.96 -30.24
CA ARG A 98 -8.35 -5.31 -30.19
C ARG A 98 -9.34 -6.28 -29.57
N GLY A 99 -9.23 -7.58 -29.92
CA GLY A 99 -10.09 -8.64 -29.37
C GLY A 99 -11.56 -8.54 -29.80
N THR A 100 -11.87 -7.84 -30.88
CA THR A 100 -13.23 -7.47 -31.32
C THR A 100 -14.14 -8.66 -31.54
N LYS A 101 -13.63 -9.79 -32.06
CA LYS A 101 -14.42 -11.02 -32.27
C LYS A 101 -14.91 -11.60 -30.96
N TRP A 102 -14.00 -11.85 -30.02
CA TRP A 102 -14.33 -12.40 -28.70
C TRP A 102 -15.30 -11.49 -27.91
N ILE A 103 -15.06 -10.17 -27.95
CA ILE A 103 -15.91 -9.18 -27.25
C ILE A 103 -17.33 -9.19 -27.84
N ARG A 104 -17.45 -9.25 -29.17
CA ARG A 104 -18.75 -9.35 -29.85
C ARG A 104 -19.54 -10.59 -29.39
N ASP A 105 -18.87 -11.73 -29.29
CA ASP A 105 -19.51 -13.01 -28.93
C ASP A 105 -19.90 -13.03 -27.44
N THR A 106 -19.27 -12.21 -26.60
CA THR A 106 -19.50 -12.16 -25.15
C THR A 106 -20.58 -11.16 -24.75
N ILE A 107 -20.74 -10.05 -25.49
CA ILE A 107 -21.71 -9.00 -25.15
C ILE A 107 -23.14 -9.45 -25.47
N LYS A 108 -24.01 -9.37 -24.47
CA LYS A 108 -25.47 -9.62 -24.59
C LYS A 108 -26.17 -8.26 -24.71
N LEU A 109 -26.90 -8.07 -25.81
CA LEU A 109 -27.69 -6.85 -26.02
C LEU A 109 -28.82 -6.75 -24.98
N ASN A 110 -29.23 -5.54 -24.67
CA ASN A 110 -30.30 -5.17 -23.75
C ASN A 110 -30.18 -5.73 -22.33
N THR A 111 -29.01 -6.27 -21.98
CA THR A 111 -28.73 -6.78 -20.64
C THR A 111 -28.02 -5.68 -19.84
N PRO A 112 -28.31 -5.51 -18.53
CA PRO A 112 -27.67 -4.47 -17.72
C PRO A 112 -26.23 -4.86 -17.38
N TYR A 113 -25.32 -3.93 -17.66
CA TYR A 113 -23.89 -4.00 -17.36
C TYR A 113 -23.47 -2.88 -16.41
N VAL A 114 -22.52 -3.18 -15.55
CA VAL A 114 -21.63 -2.19 -14.95
C VAL A 114 -20.42 -2.03 -15.86
N ILE A 115 -20.14 -0.82 -16.29
CA ILE A 115 -18.94 -0.50 -17.04
C ILE A 115 -18.04 0.43 -16.24
N PHE A 116 -16.74 0.29 -16.42
CA PHE A 116 -15.74 1.17 -15.81
C PHE A 116 -14.61 1.47 -16.80
N GLY A 117 -14.20 2.72 -16.86
CA GLY A 117 -13.09 3.13 -17.70
C GLY A 117 -12.96 4.65 -17.81
N ARG A 118 -11.95 5.05 -18.57
CA ARG A 118 -11.72 6.46 -18.90
C ARG A 118 -12.67 6.91 -19.98
N VAL A 119 -13.33 8.04 -19.76
CA VAL A 119 -14.21 8.65 -20.73
C VAL A 119 -13.44 9.69 -21.55
N ASN A 120 -13.63 9.66 -22.86
CA ASN A 120 -13.17 10.66 -23.79
C ASN A 120 -14.39 11.30 -24.49
N ARG A 121 -14.29 12.57 -24.87
CA ARG A 121 -15.30 13.25 -25.67
C ARG A 121 -14.76 13.56 -27.06
N PHE A 122 -15.45 13.14 -28.10
CA PHE A 122 -15.08 13.43 -29.48
C PHE A 122 -16.31 13.83 -30.28
N LYS A 123 -16.28 15.03 -30.91
CA LYS A 123 -17.41 15.59 -31.67
C LYS A 123 -18.75 15.60 -30.90
N GLY A 124 -18.68 15.91 -29.59
CA GLY A 124 -19.86 15.96 -28.72
C GLY A 124 -20.36 14.64 -28.19
N ILE A 125 -19.80 13.51 -28.63
CA ILE A 125 -20.16 12.16 -28.17
C ILE A 125 -19.15 11.67 -27.14
N TYR A 126 -19.63 11.18 -25.99
CA TYR A 126 -18.80 10.50 -25.02
C TYR A 126 -18.47 9.09 -25.49
N SER A 127 -17.21 8.69 -25.31
CA SER A 127 -16.75 7.35 -25.64
C SER A 127 -15.84 6.78 -24.57
N MET A 128 -15.91 5.47 -24.32
CA MET A 128 -15.05 4.77 -23.38
C MET A 128 -14.27 3.68 -24.14
N PRO A 129 -12.96 3.88 -24.37
CA PRO A 129 -12.11 2.88 -25.01
C PRO A 129 -11.82 1.71 -24.07
N HIS A 130 -11.95 0.50 -24.57
CA HIS A 130 -11.65 -0.73 -23.83
C HIS A 130 -12.20 -0.78 -22.40
N PRO A 131 -13.52 -0.52 -22.18
CA PRO A 131 -14.11 -0.54 -20.84
C PRO A 131 -13.96 -1.91 -20.18
N GLU A 132 -13.78 -1.90 -18.87
CA GLU A 132 -14.10 -3.08 -18.07
C GLU A 132 -15.63 -3.22 -18.04
N MET A 133 -16.13 -4.44 -18.33
CA MET A 133 -17.56 -4.71 -18.34
C MET A 133 -17.89 -5.93 -17.51
N GLU A 134 -18.96 -5.87 -16.75
CA GLU A 134 -19.46 -6.98 -15.95
C GLU A 134 -21.00 -6.92 -15.89
N LEU A 135 -21.65 -8.07 -15.93
CA LEU A 135 -23.09 -8.11 -15.72
C LEU A 135 -23.44 -7.61 -14.31
N VAL A 136 -24.50 -6.81 -14.19
CA VAL A 136 -24.95 -6.29 -12.88
C VAL A 136 -25.20 -7.42 -11.88
N ALA A 137 -25.72 -8.57 -12.35
CA ALA A 137 -25.97 -9.75 -11.52
C ALA A 137 -24.66 -10.32 -10.91
N ASP A 138 -23.58 -10.34 -11.68
CA ASP A 138 -22.28 -10.85 -11.24
C ASP A 138 -21.55 -9.82 -10.36
N PHE A 139 -21.70 -8.54 -10.70
CA PHE A 139 -21.16 -7.44 -9.89
C PHE A 139 -21.72 -7.45 -8.45
N LYS A 140 -23.03 -7.68 -8.28
CA LYS A 140 -23.68 -7.77 -6.98
C LYS A 140 -23.24 -8.96 -6.13
N LYS A 141 -22.76 -10.03 -6.76
CA LYS A 141 -22.26 -11.25 -6.08
C LYS A 141 -20.77 -11.12 -5.72
N SER A 142 -20.07 -10.17 -6.28
CA SER A 142 -18.64 -10.02 -6.05
C SER A 142 -18.35 -9.43 -4.66
N LEU A 143 -17.37 -9.97 -3.95
CA LEU A 143 -16.83 -9.46 -2.66
C LEU A 143 -16.09 -8.13 -2.82
N ARG A 144 -16.26 -7.44 -3.94
CA ARG A 144 -15.55 -6.20 -4.22
C ARG A 144 -16.08 -5.09 -3.32
N GLY A 145 -15.20 -4.58 -2.45
CA GLY A 145 -15.45 -3.32 -1.77
C GLY A 145 -15.54 -2.14 -2.74
N SER A 146 -16.06 -1.03 -2.30
CA SER A 146 -16.13 0.22 -3.07
C SER A 146 -14.74 0.75 -3.49
N LEU A 147 -13.69 0.32 -2.81
CA LEU A 147 -12.30 0.67 -3.08
C LEU A 147 -11.56 -0.50 -3.71
N GLN A 148 -11.28 -0.42 -5.01
CA GLN A 148 -10.59 -1.47 -5.74
C GLN A 148 -9.07 -1.33 -5.62
N PRO A 149 -8.35 -2.35 -5.09
CA PRO A 149 -6.90 -2.31 -4.96
C PRO A 149 -6.19 -2.38 -6.32
N VAL A 150 -5.12 -1.61 -6.47
CA VAL A 150 -4.20 -1.68 -7.60
C VAL A 150 -2.84 -2.13 -7.09
N TYR A 151 -2.46 -3.34 -7.48
CA TYR A 151 -1.21 -3.97 -7.05
C TYR A 151 -0.02 -3.56 -7.90
N PRO A 152 1.20 -3.64 -7.36
CA PRO A 152 2.42 -3.55 -8.13
C PRO A 152 2.41 -4.54 -9.30
N SER A 153 2.93 -4.14 -10.44
CA SER A 153 3.04 -4.98 -11.62
C SER A 153 4.25 -4.54 -12.46
N THR A 154 4.76 -5.45 -13.28
CA THR A 154 5.79 -5.18 -14.27
C THR A 154 5.25 -5.37 -15.69
N GLU A 155 5.91 -4.80 -16.68
CA GLU A 155 5.53 -4.98 -18.07
C GLU A 155 5.54 -6.46 -18.49
N LYS A 156 6.51 -7.21 -17.99
CA LYS A 156 6.63 -8.65 -18.26
C LYS A 156 5.45 -9.46 -17.70
N LEU A 157 4.99 -9.13 -16.49
CA LEU A 157 3.78 -9.73 -15.92
C LEU A 157 2.56 -9.43 -16.78
N ALA A 158 2.38 -8.17 -17.17
CA ALA A 158 1.24 -7.74 -18.00
C ALA A 158 1.24 -8.45 -19.36
N ASN A 159 2.38 -8.55 -20.04
CA ASN A 159 2.56 -9.23 -21.32
C ASN A 159 2.29 -10.75 -21.24
N LYS A 160 2.54 -11.37 -20.08
CA LYS A 160 2.21 -12.78 -19.79
C LYS A 160 0.81 -12.99 -19.21
N GLY A 161 -0.04 -11.96 -19.24
CA GLY A 161 -1.44 -12.03 -18.81
C GLY A 161 -1.65 -12.02 -17.30
N VAL A 162 -0.63 -11.70 -16.49
CA VAL A 162 -0.77 -11.48 -15.05
C VAL A 162 -1.13 -10.01 -14.82
N THR A 163 -2.37 -9.69 -15.11
CA THR A 163 -2.93 -8.35 -14.93
C THR A 163 -3.37 -8.10 -13.48
N ASN A 164 -3.63 -6.84 -13.12
CA ASN A 164 -4.19 -6.49 -11.80
C ASN A 164 -5.44 -7.30 -11.44
N ARG A 165 -6.31 -7.58 -12.43
CA ARG A 165 -7.52 -8.42 -12.24
C ARG A 165 -7.17 -9.87 -11.88
N VAL A 166 -6.09 -10.41 -12.44
CA VAL A 166 -5.61 -11.76 -12.09
C VAL A 166 -5.09 -11.75 -10.67
N VAL A 167 -4.27 -10.76 -10.28
CA VAL A 167 -3.74 -10.64 -8.91
C VAL A 167 -4.89 -10.50 -7.90
N GLN A 168 -5.89 -9.69 -8.18
CA GLN A 168 -7.09 -9.58 -7.33
C GLN A 168 -7.80 -10.93 -7.14
N LYS A 169 -7.97 -11.71 -8.21
CA LYS A 169 -8.58 -13.06 -8.12
C LYS A 169 -7.74 -14.01 -7.27
N LEU A 170 -6.42 -13.98 -7.45
CA LEU A 170 -5.51 -14.79 -6.62
C LEU A 170 -5.57 -14.38 -5.15
N MET A 171 -5.72 -13.08 -4.88
CA MET A 171 -5.87 -12.58 -3.51
C MET A 171 -7.19 -13.06 -2.88
N VAL A 172 -8.32 -13.02 -3.60
CA VAL A 172 -9.60 -13.57 -3.13
C VAL A 172 -9.44 -15.06 -2.81
N GLN A 173 -8.87 -15.84 -3.74
CA GLN A 173 -8.65 -17.28 -3.56
C GLN A 173 -7.78 -17.57 -2.33
N LEU A 174 -6.71 -16.79 -2.14
CA LEU A 174 -5.84 -16.92 -0.98
C LEU A 174 -6.58 -16.69 0.33
N PHE A 175 -7.36 -15.60 0.43
CA PHE A 175 -8.09 -15.28 1.65
C PHE A 175 -9.22 -16.26 1.95
N GLU A 176 -9.89 -16.81 0.93
CA GLU A 176 -10.88 -17.89 1.10
C GLU A 176 -10.24 -19.16 1.67
N GLU A 177 -9.04 -19.51 1.22
CA GLU A 177 -8.34 -20.73 1.67
C GLU A 177 -7.61 -20.55 3.02
N THR A 178 -7.18 -19.35 3.36
CA THR A 178 -6.44 -19.07 4.61
C THR A 178 -7.34 -18.65 5.77
N LYS A 179 -8.54 -18.16 5.53
CA LYS A 179 -9.59 -17.81 6.54
C LYS A 179 -9.07 -17.42 7.92
N GLY A 180 -8.58 -16.19 8.07
CA GLY A 180 -8.22 -15.67 9.39
C GLY A 180 -7.02 -16.34 10.08
N ARG A 181 -6.06 -16.84 9.31
CA ARG A 181 -4.86 -17.50 9.83
C ARG A 181 -3.65 -16.59 9.97
N PHE A 182 -3.88 -15.29 9.95
CA PHE A 182 -2.81 -14.32 10.24
C PHE A 182 -2.58 -14.27 11.75
N LYS A 183 -1.45 -14.81 12.20
CA LYS A 183 -1.12 -14.85 13.63
C LYS A 183 -1.09 -13.44 14.22
N GLU A 184 -1.92 -13.21 15.24
CA GLU A 184 -1.89 -11.96 15.99
C GLU A 184 -0.58 -11.83 16.78
N THR A 185 0.06 -10.68 16.67
CA THR A 185 1.37 -10.39 17.26
C THR A 185 1.31 -9.46 18.46
N LEU A 186 0.18 -8.77 18.65
CA LEU A 186 -0.02 -7.79 19.70
C LEU A 186 -1.10 -8.27 20.69
N SER A 187 -0.83 -8.15 21.99
CA SER A 187 -1.79 -8.56 23.03
C SER A 187 -3.11 -7.77 22.96
N PRO A 188 -4.24 -8.33 23.41
CA PRO A 188 -5.53 -7.63 23.41
C PRO A 188 -5.51 -6.30 24.16
N GLY A 189 -4.84 -6.24 25.33
CA GLY A 189 -4.70 -5.02 26.12
C GLY A 189 -3.93 -3.93 25.37
N PHE A 190 -2.84 -4.30 24.71
CA PHE A 190 -2.04 -3.39 23.89
C PHE A 190 -2.85 -2.84 22.71
N ARG A 191 -3.55 -3.69 21.99
CA ARG A 191 -4.42 -3.26 20.88
C ARG A 191 -5.51 -2.30 21.34
N LYS A 192 -6.15 -2.56 22.48
CA LYS A 192 -7.17 -1.68 23.07
C LYS A 192 -6.59 -0.30 23.41
N GLN A 193 -5.41 -0.27 24.05
CA GLN A 193 -4.73 0.97 24.46
C GLN A 193 -4.43 1.88 23.24
N TYR A 194 -3.98 1.31 22.12
CA TYR A 194 -3.60 2.06 20.90
C TYR A 194 -4.69 2.06 19.83
N ARG A 195 -5.90 1.57 20.12
CA ARG A 195 -7.04 1.50 19.20
C ARG A 195 -6.71 0.80 17.88
N LEU A 196 -6.00 -0.33 17.98
CA LEU A 196 -5.57 -1.11 16.83
C LEU A 196 -6.56 -2.24 16.54
N VAL A 197 -6.93 -2.39 15.28
CA VAL A 197 -7.68 -3.56 14.80
C VAL A 197 -6.84 -4.84 14.86
N THR A 198 -7.46 -6.00 14.76
CA THR A 198 -6.76 -7.28 14.73
C THR A 198 -5.89 -7.42 13.47
N LYS A 199 -4.93 -8.35 13.50
CA LYS A 199 -4.10 -8.64 12.32
C LYS A 199 -4.95 -9.12 11.14
N ASP A 200 -5.92 -10.01 11.40
CA ASP A 200 -6.83 -10.51 10.37
C ASP A 200 -7.68 -9.41 9.74
N GLU A 201 -8.29 -8.54 10.56
CA GLU A 201 -9.05 -7.38 10.07
C GLU A 201 -8.18 -6.44 9.24
N ALA A 202 -6.94 -6.17 9.68
CA ALA A 202 -6.03 -5.32 8.95
C ALA A 202 -5.63 -5.94 7.61
N MET A 203 -5.24 -7.23 7.59
CA MET A 203 -4.88 -7.94 6.36
C MET A 203 -6.07 -8.04 5.40
N PHE A 204 -7.28 -8.28 5.89
CA PHE A 204 -8.47 -8.31 5.05
C PHE A 204 -8.77 -6.93 4.47
N ASN A 205 -8.86 -5.89 5.31
CA ASN A 205 -9.25 -4.56 4.87
C ASN A 205 -8.19 -3.80 4.07
N ILE A 206 -6.92 -4.22 4.06
CA ILE A 206 -5.92 -3.67 3.14
C ILE A 206 -6.14 -4.17 1.71
N HIS A 207 -6.70 -5.38 1.53
CA HIS A 207 -6.95 -5.97 0.21
C HIS A 207 -8.40 -5.79 -0.26
N PHE A 208 -9.38 -5.77 0.66
CA PHE A 208 -10.81 -5.72 0.37
C PHE A 208 -11.52 -4.64 1.21
N PRO A 209 -11.06 -3.39 1.17
CA PRO A 209 -11.66 -2.33 1.99
C PRO A 209 -13.09 -2.01 1.51
N GLN A 210 -14.03 -2.03 2.45
CA GLN A 210 -15.42 -1.66 2.17
C GLN A 210 -15.61 -0.14 2.14
N ASN A 211 -14.79 0.60 2.88
CA ASN A 211 -14.80 2.06 2.94
C ASN A 211 -13.42 2.62 3.32
N GLN A 212 -13.28 3.94 3.25
CA GLN A 212 -12.03 4.65 3.57
C GLN A 212 -11.61 4.52 5.04
N GLU A 213 -12.55 4.39 5.97
CA GLU A 213 -12.25 4.29 7.41
C GLU A 213 -11.61 2.94 7.75
N LEU A 214 -12.19 1.85 7.22
CA LEU A 214 -11.61 0.51 7.39
C LEU A 214 -10.23 0.42 6.74
N LEU A 215 -10.05 1.01 5.56
CA LEU A 215 -8.74 1.09 4.90
C LEU A 215 -7.73 1.87 5.74
N LYS A 216 -8.13 3.02 6.31
CA LYS A 216 -7.27 3.84 7.18
C LYS A 216 -6.86 3.07 8.44
N SER A 217 -7.80 2.39 9.07
CA SER A 217 -7.53 1.57 10.27
C SER A 217 -6.59 0.39 9.96
N ALA A 218 -6.78 -0.29 8.83
CA ALA A 218 -5.90 -1.35 8.38
C ALA A 218 -4.47 -0.85 8.12
N ARG A 219 -4.33 0.26 7.38
CA ARG A 219 -3.03 0.89 7.12
C ARG A 219 -2.34 1.32 8.41
N PHE A 220 -3.09 1.92 9.33
CA PHE A 220 -2.55 2.34 10.62
C PHE A 220 -2.01 1.16 11.41
N ARG A 221 -2.79 0.05 11.51
CA ARG A 221 -2.38 -1.17 12.19
C ARG A 221 -1.10 -1.78 11.61
N LEU A 222 -1.01 -1.90 10.29
CA LEU A 222 0.14 -2.52 9.62
C LEU A 222 1.40 -1.65 9.76
N LYS A 223 1.30 -0.34 9.53
CA LYS A 223 2.42 0.59 9.72
C LYS A 223 2.89 0.66 11.18
N PHE A 224 1.93 0.68 12.11
CA PHE A 224 2.25 0.68 13.55
C PHE A 224 3.04 -0.58 13.91
N GLU A 225 2.58 -1.74 13.48
CA GLU A 225 3.24 -3.01 13.77
C GLU A 225 4.66 -3.06 13.24
N GLU A 226 4.87 -2.67 11.98
CA GLU A 226 6.19 -2.63 11.35
C GLU A 226 7.16 -1.72 12.14
N LEU A 227 6.76 -0.48 12.39
CA LEU A 227 7.58 0.48 13.13
C LEU A 227 7.81 0.05 14.58
N PHE A 228 6.79 -0.54 15.23
CA PHE A 228 6.89 -1.04 16.59
C PHE A 228 7.96 -2.13 16.72
N PHE A 229 7.94 -3.13 15.84
CA PHE A 229 8.93 -4.21 15.90
C PHE A 229 10.35 -3.73 15.53
N ILE A 230 10.49 -2.79 14.61
CA ILE A 230 11.79 -2.15 14.33
C ILE A 230 12.31 -1.45 15.59
N GLN A 231 11.48 -0.64 16.24
CA GLN A 231 11.87 0.05 17.47
C GLN A 231 12.16 -0.92 18.61
N LEU A 232 11.38 -1.97 18.76
CA LEU A 232 11.60 -3.01 19.77
C LEU A 232 12.96 -3.69 19.57
N GLN A 233 13.31 -4.03 18.33
CA GLN A 233 14.63 -4.60 18.02
C GLN A 233 15.77 -3.64 18.38
N LEU A 234 15.63 -2.35 18.10
CA LEU A 234 16.63 -1.35 18.46
C LEU A 234 16.79 -1.21 19.98
N VAL A 235 15.67 -1.20 20.72
CA VAL A 235 15.68 -1.18 22.20
C VAL A 235 16.36 -2.42 22.76
N VAL A 236 16.02 -3.62 22.25
CA VAL A 236 16.65 -4.88 22.67
C VAL A 236 18.16 -4.84 22.40
N LYS A 237 18.58 -4.43 21.20
CA LYS A 237 20.02 -4.28 20.87
C LYS A 237 20.72 -3.30 21.80
N LYS A 238 20.10 -2.14 22.06
CA LYS A 238 20.64 -1.15 23.01
C LYS A 238 20.82 -1.73 24.41
N ARG A 239 19.80 -2.40 24.94
CA ARG A 239 19.87 -3.03 26.27
C ARG A 239 20.92 -4.13 26.35
N THR A 240 20.98 -5.01 25.34
CA THR A 240 21.99 -6.06 25.26
C THR A 240 23.41 -5.48 25.24
N ARG A 241 23.61 -4.38 24.48
CA ARG A 241 24.90 -3.69 24.44
C ARG A 241 25.27 -3.10 25.82
N GLN A 242 24.34 -2.41 26.48
CA GLN A 242 24.55 -1.84 27.81
C GLN A 242 24.91 -2.87 28.87
N LEU A 243 24.33 -4.09 28.75
CA LEU A 243 24.63 -5.19 29.69
C LEU A 243 25.98 -5.86 29.41
N LYS A 244 26.35 -6.01 28.13
CA LYS A 244 27.55 -6.76 27.73
C LYS A 244 28.82 -5.92 27.66
N ILE A 245 28.72 -4.64 27.33
CA ILE A 245 29.87 -3.77 27.11
C ILE A 245 29.91 -2.73 28.23
N LYS A 246 30.94 -2.86 29.06
CA LYS A 246 31.22 -1.89 30.12
C LYS A 246 31.95 -0.68 29.53
N GLY A 247 31.64 0.52 30.02
CA GLY A 247 32.37 1.76 29.76
C GLY A 247 33.25 2.13 30.96
N TYR A 248 34.15 3.07 30.72
CA TYR A 248 34.86 3.70 31.83
C TYR A 248 33.90 4.61 32.61
N VAL A 249 34.02 4.58 33.93
CA VAL A 249 33.24 5.45 34.82
C VAL A 249 34.02 6.71 35.12
N PHE A 250 33.46 7.85 34.78
CA PHE A 250 34.02 9.17 35.10
C PHE A 250 33.15 9.81 36.19
N GLU A 251 33.48 9.56 37.45
CA GLU A 251 32.67 10.00 38.59
C GLU A 251 32.76 11.48 38.85
N GLN A 252 33.94 12.06 38.63
CA GLN A 252 34.23 13.44 39.03
C GLN A 252 34.46 14.36 37.84
N VAL A 253 34.00 15.59 37.96
CA VAL A 253 34.37 16.69 37.06
C VAL A 253 35.70 17.26 37.56
N GLY A 254 36.76 17.09 36.78
CA GLY A 254 38.11 17.53 37.17
C GLY A 254 38.25 19.06 37.23
N ALA A 255 39.31 19.53 37.92
CA ALA A 255 39.64 20.93 38.04
C ALA A 255 39.86 21.61 36.69
N ASN A 256 40.43 20.88 35.71
CA ASN A 256 40.66 21.37 34.34
C ASN A 256 39.37 21.74 33.61
N PHE A 257 38.30 20.90 33.74
CA PHE A 257 36.98 21.21 33.17
C PHE A 257 36.42 22.50 33.76
N ASN A 258 36.43 22.62 35.10
CA ASN A 258 35.88 23.78 35.79
C ASN A 258 36.63 25.06 35.44
N ARG A 259 37.96 24.98 35.34
CA ARG A 259 38.81 26.10 34.93
C ARG A 259 38.53 26.51 33.49
N PHE A 260 38.53 25.56 32.55
CA PHE A 260 38.20 25.83 31.15
C PHE A 260 36.83 26.47 30.99
N TYR A 261 35.83 25.92 31.65
CA TYR A 261 34.44 26.40 31.58
C TYR A 261 34.29 27.84 32.12
N ARG A 262 35.03 28.21 33.20
CA ARG A 262 34.89 29.50 33.86
C ARG A 262 35.80 30.58 33.29
N GLU A 263 37.04 30.25 32.90
CA GLU A 263 38.09 31.20 32.59
C GLU A 263 38.38 31.29 31.07
N PHE A 264 38.20 30.22 30.33
CA PHE A 264 38.65 30.14 28.93
C PHE A 264 37.53 30.05 27.92
N LEU A 265 36.26 29.83 28.33
CA LEU A 265 35.16 29.81 27.43
C LEU A 265 34.71 31.24 27.08
N PRO A 266 34.88 31.71 25.80
CA PRO A 266 34.65 33.12 25.46
C PRO A 266 33.17 33.49 25.30
N PHE A 267 32.24 32.57 25.58
CA PHE A 267 30.82 32.77 25.47
C PHE A 267 30.05 31.85 26.43
N ASP A 268 28.81 32.20 26.72
CA ASP A 268 27.93 31.39 27.52
C ASP A 268 27.32 30.25 26.69
N LEU A 269 27.27 29.05 27.29
CA LEU A 269 26.56 27.91 26.67
C LEU A 269 25.05 28.16 26.65
N THR A 270 24.42 27.79 25.54
CA THR A 270 22.95 27.79 25.43
C THR A 270 22.31 26.77 26.37
N GLY A 271 21.02 26.95 26.68
CA GLY A 271 20.27 26.02 27.51
C GLY A 271 20.27 24.58 26.96
N ALA A 272 20.23 24.44 25.63
CA ALA A 272 20.31 23.14 24.95
C ALA A 272 21.66 22.46 25.13
N GLN A 273 22.77 23.21 24.96
CA GLN A 273 24.12 22.71 25.16
C GLN A 273 24.36 22.29 26.62
N LYS A 274 23.92 23.09 27.60
CA LYS A 274 23.96 22.73 29.02
C LYS A 274 23.17 21.46 29.34
N LYS A 275 22.00 21.28 28.74
CA LYS A 275 21.19 20.08 28.90
C LYS A 275 21.91 18.83 28.35
N VAL A 276 22.43 18.92 27.13
CA VAL A 276 23.13 17.79 26.49
C VAL A 276 24.39 17.39 27.27
N LEU A 277 25.18 18.35 27.74
CA LEU A 277 26.33 18.08 28.59
C LEU A 277 25.96 17.35 29.90
N LYS A 278 24.87 17.77 30.55
CA LYS A 278 24.36 17.07 31.74
C LYS A 278 23.93 15.62 31.42
N GLU A 279 23.33 15.39 30.28
CA GLU A 279 22.92 14.03 29.85
C GLU A 279 24.14 13.16 29.55
N ILE A 280 25.13 13.66 28.80
CA ILE A 280 26.39 12.96 28.53
C ILE A 280 27.10 12.63 29.84
N ARG A 281 27.18 13.59 30.75
CA ARG A 281 27.79 13.40 32.05
C ARG A 281 27.14 12.34 32.89
N LYS A 282 25.79 12.30 32.86
CA LYS A 282 25.02 11.24 33.51
C LYS A 282 25.32 9.86 32.91
N ASP A 283 25.48 9.76 31.60
CA ASP A 283 25.84 8.51 30.96
C ASP A 283 27.23 8.03 31.38
N PHE A 284 28.21 8.91 31.47
CA PHE A 284 29.58 8.60 31.94
C PHE A 284 29.62 8.01 33.37
N SER A 285 28.66 8.34 34.23
CA SER A 285 28.59 7.80 35.57
C SER A 285 27.91 6.41 35.66
N THR A 286 27.33 5.87 34.56
CA THR A 286 26.58 4.62 34.60
C THR A 286 27.42 3.36 34.47
N GLY A 287 28.66 3.45 34.05
CA GLY A 287 29.54 2.31 33.76
C GLY A 287 29.14 1.54 32.49
N ALA A 288 28.11 1.99 31.75
CA ALA A 288 27.75 1.47 30.45
C ALA A 288 28.42 2.24 29.32
N GLN A 289 28.82 1.58 28.25
CA GLN A 289 29.35 2.27 27.09
C GLN A 289 28.33 3.28 26.53
N MET A 290 28.69 4.57 26.56
CA MET A 290 27.86 5.60 25.96
C MET A 290 27.82 5.48 24.44
N ASN A 291 26.63 5.67 23.86
CA ASN A 291 26.42 5.76 22.42
C ASN A 291 25.33 6.80 22.15
N ARG A 292 25.73 8.02 21.87
CA ARG A 292 24.82 9.14 21.57
C ARG A 292 25.18 9.79 20.25
N LEU A 293 24.17 10.22 19.52
CA LEU A 293 24.32 11.09 18.37
C LEU A 293 24.03 12.54 18.80
N LEU A 294 25.04 13.40 18.71
CA LEU A 294 24.86 14.83 18.89
C LEU A 294 24.42 15.45 17.55
N GLN A 295 23.19 15.89 17.47
CA GLN A 295 22.61 16.50 16.29
C GLN A 295 22.34 17.99 16.52
N GLY A 296 22.59 18.81 15.50
CA GLY A 296 22.31 20.24 15.49
C GLY A 296 22.74 20.85 14.16
N ASP A 297 22.28 22.06 13.88
CA ASP A 297 22.63 22.79 12.65
C ASP A 297 24.11 23.17 12.56
N VAL A 298 24.57 23.58 11.38
CA VAL A 298 25.89 24.15 11.21
C VAL A 298 25.98 25.43 12.06
N GLY A 299 27.07 25.57 12.82
CA GLY A 299 27.24 26.70 13.74
C GLY A 299 26.53 26.54 15.10
N SER A 300 25.78 25.48 15.38
CA SER A 300 25.13 25.27 16.69
C SER A 300 26.07 24.97 17.88
N GLY A 301 27.39 24.99 17.65
CA GLY A 301 28.39 24.76 18.71
C GLY A 301 28.53 23.30 19.14
N LYS A 302 28.29 22.31 18.24
CA LYS A 302 28.51 20.88 18.54
C LYS A 302 29.96 20.58 18.99
N THR A 303 30.92 21.26 18.41
CA THR A 303 32.34 21.09 18.73
C THR A 303 32.63 21.43 20.20
N ILE A 304 32.08 22.53 20.72
CA ILE A 304 32.30 22.88 22.12
C ILE A 304 31.67 21.88 23.09
N VAL A 305 30.53 21.31 22.71
CA VAL A 305 29.91 20.23 23.51
C VAL A 305 30.83 18.99 23.53
N ALA A 306 31.45 18.64 22.40
CA ALA A 306 32.38 17.51 22.33
C ALA A 306 33.68 17.78 23.13
N VAL A 307 34.17 19.02 23.15
CA VAL A 307 35.35 19.42 23.95
C VAL A 307 35.07 19.37 25.45
N LEU A 308 33.86 19.71 25.85
CA LEU A 308 33.42 19.72 27.26
C LEU A 308 32.91 18.35 27.76
N ALA A 309 32.72 17.39 26.88
CA ALA A 309 32.28 16.04 27.25
C ALA A 309 33.46 15.16 27.64
#